data_93fe032cef87ec77afe77fa3d7f27c90
#
_entry.id   93fe032cef87ec77afe77fa3d7f27c90
#
_cell.length_a   1.000
_cell.length_b   1.000
_cell.length_c   1.000
_cell.angle_alpha   90.00
_cell.angle_beta   90.00
_cell.angle_gamma   90.00
#
_symmetry.space_group_name_H-M   'P 1'
#
loop_
_entity.id
_entity.type
_entity.pdbx_description
1 polymer ?
#
loop_
_entity_poly.entity_id
_entity_poly.type
_entity_poly.pdbx_seq_one_letter_code
_entity_poly.pdbx_strand_id
1 'polypeptide(L)'
;KEDAEAFLGSTVEQAVLTVPAYFNDAQRQATKDAGKIAGLEILRIINEPTAAALAYGFDKKNNGTIAVYDLGGGTFDVSILEIGDGVFEVKSTNGDTFLGGEDFDHRVIDYLADEFKKDNGIDLRADKLALQRLKEAAEKAKMELSSSVQTEVNLPFVTADQAGPKHLNI
;
A
#
# COMPACT_ATOMS: atom_id res chain seq x y z
N LYS A 1 -8.61 -11.64 -9.11
CA LYS A 1 -9.51 -12.81 -9.16
C LYS A 1 -8.74 -14.10 -8.91
N GLU A 2 -7.70 -14.38 -9.70
CA GLU A 2 -6.88 -15.60 -9.60
C GLU A 2 -6.32 -15.82 -8.19
N ASP A 3 -5.76 -14.78 -7.55
CA ASP A 3 -5.23 -14.87 -6.18
C ASP A 3 -6.32 -15.22 -5.16
N ALA A 4 -7.52 -14.62 -5.31
CA ALA A 4 -8.65 -14.91 -4.44
C ALA A 4 -9.15 -16.36 -4.63
N GLU A 5 -9.21 -16.83 -5.87
CA GLU A 5 -9.58 -18.22 -6.19
C GLU A 5 -8.55 -19.21 -5.65
N ALA A 6 -7.25 -18.88 -5.77
CA ALA A 6 -6.18 -19.71 -5.21
C ALA A 6 -6.25 -19.77 -3.67
N PHE A 7 -6.51 -18.65 -3.01
CA PHE A 7 -6.65 -18.58 -1.55
C PHE A 7 -7.89 -19.33 -1.03
N LEU A 8 -9.04 -19.14 -1.71
CA LEU A 8 -10.32 -19.75 -1.29
C LEU A 8 -10.47 -21.20 -1.73
N GLY A 9 -9.68 -21.67 -2.70
CA GLY A 9 -9.83 -23.00 -3.30
C GLY A 9 -11.12 -23.21 -4.09
N SER A 10 -11.77 -22.13 -4.53
CA SER A 10 -13.05 -22.14 -5.24
C SER A 10 -13.15 -20.97 -6.22
N THR A 11 -14.03 -21.12 -7.23
CA THR A 11 -14.28 -20.05 -8.20
C THR A 11 -14.89 -18.83 -7.55
N VAL A 12 -14.41 -17.65 -7.92
CA VAL A 12 -14.94 -16.35 -7.50
C VAL A 12 -15.71 -15.73 -8.65
N GLU A 13 -17.02 -15.66 -8.52
CA GLU A 13 -17.93 -15.17 -9.57
C GLU A 13 -18.44 -13.75 -9.28
N GLN A 14 -18.59 -13.38 -8.00
CA GLN A 14 -19.19 -12.11 -7.58
C GLN A 14 -18.21 -11.29 -6.73
N ALA A 15 -18.31 -9.97 -6.86
CA ALA A 15 -17.50 -9.04 -6.06
C ALA A 15 -18.25 -7.75 -5.70
N VAL A 16 -17.90 -7.20 -4.56
CA VAL A 16 -18.12 -5.79 -4.22
C VAL A 16 -16.77 -5.08 -4.39
N LEU A 17 -16.75 -3.99 -5.16
CA LEU A 17 -15.54 -3.20 -5.39
C LEU A 17 -15.58 -1.92 -4.56
N THR A 18 -14.42 -1.50 -4.10
CA THR A 18 -14.24 -0.20 -3.46
C THR A 18 -13.55 0.78 -4.40
N VAL A 19 -13.87 2.05 -4.25
CA VAL A 19 -13.24 3.15 -4.99
C VAL A 19 -13.05 4.34 -4.05
N PRO A 20 -12.05 5.21 -4.30
CA PRO A 20 -11.90 6.46 -3.57
C PRO A 20 -13.19 7.29 -3.58
N ALA A 21 -13.46 7.98 -2.48
CA ALA A 21 -14.71 8.76 -2.34
C ALA A 21 -14.84 9.89 -3.38
N TYR A 22 -13.72 10.41 -3.88
CA TYR A 22 -13.67 11.47 -4.90
C TYR A 22 -13.84 10.99 -6.35
N PHE A 23 -13.90 9.66 -6.60
CA PHE A 23 -14.13 9.14 -7.95
C PHE A 23 -15.47 9.66 -8.50
N ASN A 24 -15.41 10.19 -9.73
CA ASN A 24 -16.60 10.57 -10.48
C ASN A 24 -17.28 9.35 -11.12
N ASP A 25 -18.45 9.57 -11.72
CA ASP A 25 -19.26 8.50 -12.31
C ASP A 25 -18.51 7.74 -13.42
N ALA A 26 -17.72 8.43 -14.25
CA ALA A 26 -16.95 7.80 -15.32
C ALA A 26 -15.86 6.86 -14.76
N GLN A 27 -15.17 7.28 -13.70
CA GLN A 27 -14.16 6.46 -13.01
C GLN A 27 -14.79 5.24 -12.32
N ARG A 28 -15.95 5.42 -11.68
CA ARG A 28 -16.73 4.33 -11.06
C ARG A 28 -17.20 3.33 -12.12
N GLN A 29 -17.69 3.82 -13.25
CA GLN A 29 -18.11 2.96 -14.35
C GLN A 29 -16.92 2.19 -14.96
N ALA A 30 -15.77 2.85 -15.17
CA ALA A 30 -14.56 2.19 -15.65
C ALA A 30 -14.09 1.07 -14.70
N THR A 31 -14.15 1.30 -13.39
CA THR A 31 -13.82 0.27 -12.38
C THR A 31 -14.79 -0.91 -12.46
N LYS A 32 -16.09 -0.64 -12.63
CA LYS A 32 -17.10 -1.68 -12.80
C LYS A 32 -16.87 -2.50 -14.07
N ASP A 33 -16.52 -1.84 -15.16
CA ASP A 33 -16.26 -2.50 -16.43
C ASP A 33 -14.98 -3.34 -16.39
N ALA A 34 -13.94 -2.86 -15.71
CA ALA A 34 -12.73 -3.64 -15.45
C ALA A 34 -13.04 -4.94 -14.67
N GLY A 35 -13.88 -4.87 -13.66
CA GLY A 35 -14.34 -6.05 -12.92
C GLY A 35 -15.08 -7.06 -13.79
N LYS A 36 -15.95 -6.58 -14.68
CA LYS A 36 -16.66 -7.44 -15.67
C LYS A 36 -15.70 -8.08 -16.66
N ILE A 37 -14.71 -7.32 -17.16
CA ILE A 37 -13.67 -7.83 -18.07
C ILE A 37 -12.87 -8.96 -17.39
N ALA A 38 -12.61 -8.82 -16.08
CA ALA A 38 -11.98 -9.86 -15.28
C ALA A 38 -12.88 -11.09 -15.01
N GLY A 39 -14.11 -11.11 -15.54
CA GLY A 39 -15.06 -12.20 -15.37
C GLY A 39 -15.75 -12.23 -14.00
N LEU A 40 -16.01 -11.05 -13.42
CA LEU A 40 -16.72 -10.90 -12.16
C LEU A 40 -18.09 -10.24 -12.38
N GLU A 41 -19.11 -10.73 -11.71
CA GLU A 41 -20.35 -10.01 -11.51
C GLU A 41 -20.15 -8.97 -10.39
N ILE A 42 -20.23 -7.69 -10.73
CA ILE A 42 -20.04 -6.61 -9.75
C ILE A 42 -21.39 -6.28 -9.11
N LEU A 43 -21.57 -6.74 -7.89
CA LEU A 43 -22.79 -6.55 -7.11
C LEU A 43 -22.97 -5.09 -6.68
N ARG A 44 -21.90 -4.43 -6.29
CA ARG A 44 -21.91 -3.04 -5.82
C ARG A 44 -20.54 -2.39 -5.93
N ILE A 45 -20.54 -1.07 -6.06
CA ILE A 45 -19.38 -0.21 -5.83
C ILE A 45 -19.67 0.65 -4.60
N ILE A 46 -18.72 0.69 -3.67
CA ILE A 46 -18.81 1.50 -2.44
C ILE A 46 -17.57 2.36 -2.28
N ASN A 47 -17.67 3.42 -1.48
CA ASN A 47 -16.51 4.26 -1.17
C ASN A 47 -15.55 3.52 -0.22
N GLU A 48 -14.25 3.62 -0.46
CA GLU A 48 -13.20 3.03 0.39
C GLU A 48 -13.34 3.42 1.87
N PRO A 49 -13.53 4.72 2.23
CA PRO A 49 -13.70 5.08 3.63
C PRO A 49 -14.98 4.51 4.25
N THR A 50 -16.04 4.28 3.47
CA THR A 50 -17.24 3.60 3.95
C THR A 50 -16.96 2.13 4.24
N ALA A 51 -16.23 1.46 3.36
CA ALA A 51 -15.82 0.06 3.56
C ALA A 51 -14.93 -0.10 4.80
N ALA A 52 -13.98 0.82 4.99
CA ALA A 52 -13.11 0.85 6.17
C ALA A 52 -13.91 1.05 7.47
N ALA A 53 -14.86 1.97 7.48
CA ALA A 53 -15.73 2.21 8.63
C ALA A 53 -16.57 0.97 8.97
N LEU A 54 -17.14 0.30 7.97
CA LEU A 54 -17.90 -0.95 8.15
C LEU A 54 -17.01 -2.09 8.68
N ALA A 55 -15.80 -2.23 8.16
CA ALA A 55 -14.84 -3.25 8.60
C ALA A 55 -14.38 -3.03 10.05
N TYR A 56 -14.28 -1.78 10.48
CA TYR A 56 -13.95 -1.42 11.86
C TYR A 56 -15.13 -1.68 12.85
N GLY A 57 -16.32 -1.96 12.34
CA GLY A 57 -17.49 -2.26 13.13
C GLY A 57 -18.44 -1.07 13.36
N PHE A 58 -18.27 0.02 12.65
CA PHE A 58 -19.27 1.07 12.59
C PHE A 58 -20.45 0.58 11.75
N ASP A 59 -21.50 0.15 12.43
CA ASP A 59 -22.73 -0.34 11.82
C ASP A 59 -23.89 0.67 12.01
N LYS A 60 -25.08 0.21 11.68
CA LYS A 60 -26.31 0.99 11.80
C LYS A 60 -26.65 1.53 13.21
N LYS A 61 -25.95 1.11 14.25
CA LYS A 61 -26.20 1.51 15.64
C LYS A 61 -25.33 2.68 16.08
N ASN A 62 -24.29 2.99 15.33
CA ASN A 62 -23.35 4.05 15.67
C ASN A 62 -23.72 5.33 14.91
N ASN A 63 -24.09 6.37 15.63
CA ASN A 63 -24.31 7.69 15.06
C ASN A 63 -23.14 8.61 15.44
N GLY A 64 -22.68 9.44 14.52
CA GLY A 64 -21.62 10.40 14.79
C GLY A 64 -20.76 10.72 13.58
N THR A 65 -19.77 11.54 13.82
CA THR A 65 -18.78 11.93 12.79
C THR A 65 -17.46 11.22 13.07
N ILE A 66 -16.90 10.61 12.06
CA ILE A 66 -15.60 9.91 12.11
C ILE A 66 -14.66 10.43 11.03
N ALA A 67 -13.36 10.29 11.29
CA ALA A 67 -12.31 10.46 10.30
C ALA A 67 -11.75 9.08 9.93
N VAL A 68 -11.67 8.82 8.62
CA VAL A 68 -10.96 7.66 8.08
C VAL A 68 -9.64 8.16 7.50
N TYR A 69 -8.55 7.61 7.99
CA TYR A 69 -7.19 7.91 7.58
C TYR A 69 -6.64 6.67 6.88
N ASP A 70 -6.48 6.75 5.57
CA ASP A 70 -6.03 5.65 4.71
C ASP A 70 -4.68 6.02 4.06
N LEU A 71 -3.60 5.45 4.58
CA LEU A 71 -2.26 5.57 4.02
C LEU A 71 -1.87 4.23 3.39
N GLY A 72 -2.10 4.13 2.09
CA GLY A 72 -1.79 2.95 1.29
C GLY A 72 -0.34 2.88 0.82
N GLY A 73 -0.08 2.00 -0.14
CA GLY A 73 1.25 1.82 -0.74
C GLY A 73 1.71 3.01 -1.59
N GLY A 74 0.78 3.65 -2.31
CA GLY A 74 1.08 4.75 -3.24
C GLY A 74 0.18 5.97 -3.11
N THR A 75 -0.89 5.91 -2.30
CA THR A 75 -1.83 7.01 -2.07
C THR A 75 -2.13 7.20 -0.60
N PHE A 76 -2.41 8.43 -0.24
CA PHE A 76 -2.91 8.82 1.06
C PHE A 76 -4.26 9.51 0.91
N ASP A 77 -5.26 9.00 1.61
CA ASP A 77 -6.61 9.54 1.63
C ASP A 77 -7.10 9.76 3.06
N VAL A 78 -7.71 10.91 3.30
CA VAL A 78 -8.39 11.23 4.54
C VAL A 78 -9.81 11.67 4.24
N SER A 79 -10.79 11.06 4.91
CA SER A 79 -12.21 11.33 4.69
C SER A 79 -12.94 11.54 6.00
N ILE A 80 -13.82 12.52 6.02
CA ILE A 80 -14.75 12.75 7.13
C ILE A 80 -16.10 12.19 6.74
N LEU A 81 -16.61 11.26 7.55
CA LEU A 81 -17.91 10.64 7.35
C LEU A 81 -18.84 11.00 8.48
N GLU A 82 -20.09 11.27 8.14
CA GLU A 82 -21.20 11.29 9.09
C GLU A 82 -21.99 9.98 9.00
N ILE A 83 -22.24 9.38 10.15
CA ILE A 83 -23.02 8.15 10.28
C ILE A 83 -24.30 8.49 11.01
N GLY A 84 -25.42 8.22 10.37
CA GLY A 84 -26.74 8.44 10.95
C GLY A 84 -27.76 7.45 10.40
N ASP A 85 -28.51 6.78 11.27
CA ASP A 85 -29.57 5.84 10.91
C ASP A 85 -29.15 4.75 9.91
N GLY A 86 -27.87 4.34 9.98
CA GLY A 86 -27.29 3.34 9.10
C GLY A 86 -26.91 3.85 7.71
N VAL A 87 -26.90 5.17 7.53
CA VAL A 87 -26.41 5.83 6.31
C VAL A 87 -25.02 6.39 6.57
N PHE A 88 -24.11 6.15 5.65
CA PHE A 88 -22.75 6.71 5.65
C PHE A 88 -22.67 7.80 4.61
N GLU A 89 -22.51 9.03 5.04
CA GLU A 89 -22.35 10.19 4.18
C GLU A 89 -20.92 10.73 4.24
N VAL A 90 -20.23 10.79 3.10
CA VAL A 90 -18.91 11.42 3.03
C VAL A 90 -19.10 12.93 2.98
N LYS A 91 -18.68 13.62 4.03
CA LYS A 91 -18.78 15.08 4.15
C LYS A 91 -17.63 15.81 3.45
N SER A 92 -16.43 15.26 3.55
CA SER A 92 -15.25 15.80 2.88
C SER A 92 -14.21 14.71 2.68
N THR A 93 -13.40 14.87 1.66
CA THR A 93 -12.23 14.01 1.41
C THR A 93 -11.09 14.88 0.89
N ASN A 94 -9.86 14.52 1.25
CA ASN A 94 -8.63 15.10 0.76
C ASN A 94 -7.53 14.04 0.84
N GLY A 95 -6.35 14.34 0.30
CA GLY A 95 -5.23 13.41 0.34
C GLY A 95 -4.12 13.79 -0.63
N ASP A 96 -3.26 12.84 -0.89
CA ASP A 96 -2.17 12.94 -1.87
C ASP A 96 -2.11 11.64 -2.68
N THR A 97 -2.34 11.74 -3.98
CA THR A 97 -2.35 10.61 -4.92
C THR A 97 -0.96 10.07 -5.25
N PHE A 98 0.09 10.68 -4.70
CA PHE A 98 1.49 10.31 -4.89
C PHE A 98 2.24 10.18 -3.56
N LEU A 99 1.54 9.88 -2.47
CA LEU A 99 2.14 9.65 -1.16
C LEU A 99 1.68 8.31 -0.60
N GLY A 100 2.63 7.42 -0.33
CA GLY A 100 2.31 6.12 0.24
C GLY A 100 3.54 5.40 0.79
N GLY A 101 3.37 4.14 1.14
CA GLY A 101 4.41 3.29 1.72
C GLY A 101 5.67 3.20 0.86
N GLU A 102 5.53 3.27 -0.48
CA GLU A 102 6.67 3.26 -1.40
C GLU A 102 7.60 4.47 -1.22
N ASP A 103 7.06 5.65 -0.86
CA ASP A 103 7.89 6.83 -0.60
C ASP A 103 8.76 6.66 0.65
N PHE A 104 8.23 6.00 1.66
CA PHE A 104 9.00 5.63 2.85
C PHE A 104 10.08 4.60 2.51
N ASP A 105 9.76 3.58 1.69
CA ASP A 105 10.73 2.61 1.22
C ASP A 105 11.87 3.28 0.46
N HIS A 106 11.57 4.23 -0.42
CA HIS A 106 12.58 4.99 -1.14
C HIS A 106 13.53 5.77 -0.20
N ARG A 107 13.03 6.34 0.88
CA ARG A 107 13.88 7.01 1.88
C ARG A 107 14.82 6.04 2.57
N VAL A 108 14.35 4.84 2.90
CA VAL A 108 15.19 3.79 3.49
C VAL A 108 16.23 3.30 2.47
N ILE A 109 15.86 3.09 1.22
CA ILE A 109 16.77 2.71 0.13
C ILE A 109 17.89 3.74 0.00
N ASP A 110 17.54 5.02 -0.06
CA ASP A 110 18.53 6.10 -0.16
C ASP A 110 19.49 6.10 1.02
N TYR A 111 18.96 5.97 2.24
CA TYR A 111 19.77 5.88 3.44
C TYR A 111 20.76 4.70 3.37
N LEU A 112 20.29 3.49 3.08
CA LEU A 112 21.12 2.29 2.98
C LEU A 112 22.20 2.42 1.89
N ALA A 113 21.83 2.95 0.73
CA ALA A 113 22.76 3.15 -0.38
C ALA A 113 23.81 4.20 -0.08
N ASP A 114 23.44 5.30 0.59
CA ASP A 114 24.36 6.38 0.96
C ASP A 114 25.33 5.93 2.06
N GLU A 115 24.87 5.19 3.06
CA GLU A 115 25.76 4.62 4.08
C GLU A 115 26.76 3.63 3.45
N PHE A 116 26.28 2.72 2.61
CA PHE A 116 27.14 1.78 1.90
C PHE A 116 28.19 2.50 1.03
N LYS A 117 27.78 3.58 0.34
CA LYS A 117 28.66 4.37 -0.52
C LYS A 117 29.75 5.11 0.28
N LYS A 118 29.48 5.56 1.49
CA LYS A 118 30.50 6.17 2.37
C LYS A 118 31.62 5.19 2.67
N ASP A 119 31.29 3.95 2.95
CA ASP A 119 32.26 2.95 3.38
C ASP A 119 32.98 2.26 2.21
N ASN A 120 32.30 2.08 1.08
CA ASN A 120 32.79 1.26 -0.04
C ASN A 120 33.06 2.06 -1.32
N GLY A 121 32.64 3.33 -1.40
CA GLY A 121 32.77 4.15 -2.60
C GLY A 121 31.87 3.74 -3.77
N ILE A 122 30.96 2.79 -3.57
CA ILE A 122 30.11 2.20 -4.60
C ILE A 122 28.66 2.61 -4.35
N ASP A 123 27.98 3.12 -5.38
CA ASP A 123 26.54 3.42 -5.31
C ASP A 123 25.72 2.21 -5.77
N LEU A 124 25.06 1.55 -4.82
CA LEU A 124 24.25 0.35 -5.09
C LEU A 124 23.03 0.63 -5.99
N ARG A 125 22.60 1.89 -6.11
CA ARG A 125 21.47 2.28 -6.97
C ARG A 125 21.80 2.15 -8.47
N ALA A 126 23.08 2.13 -8.82
CA ALA A 126 23.55 1.95 -10.21
C ALA A 126 23.44 0.48 -10.69
N ASP A 127 23.38 -0.48 -9.78
CA ASP A 127 23.24 -1.91 -10.07
C ASP A 127 21.78 -2.34 -9.89
N LYS A 128 21.15 -2.79 -10.95
CA LYS A 128 19.71 -3.20 -10.93
C LYS A 128 19.43 -4.34 -9.96
N LEU A 129 20.35 -5.29 -9.83
CA LEU A 129 20.19 -6.44 -8.94
C LEU A 129 20.35 -6.01 -7.48
N ALA A 130 21.36 -5.20 -7.18
CA ALA A 130 21.56 -4.63 -5.86
C ALA A 130 20.37 -3.73 -5.45
N LEU A 131 19.87 -2.90 -6.37
CA LEU A 131 18.71 -2.04 -6.14
C LEU A 131 17.44 -2.86 -5.82
N GLN A 132 17.22 -3.98 -6.52
CA GLN A 132 16.07 -4.84 -6.23
C GLN A 132 16.16 -5.43 -4.82
N ARG A 133 17.33 -5.90 -4.41
CA ARG A 133 17.57 -6.41 -3.06
C ARG A 133 17.44 -5.34 -2.00
N LEU A 134 17.87 -4.09 -2.28
CA LEU A 134 17.66 -2.95 -1.40
C LEU A 134 16.18 -2.64 -1.23
N LYS A 135 15.36 -2.68 -2.29
CA LYS A 135 13.92 -2.46 -2.22
C LYS A 135 13.23 -3.46 -1.28
N GLU A 136 13.50 -4.75 -1.48
CA GLU A 136 12.94 -5.82 -0.64
C GLU A 136 13.37 -5.67 0.83
N ALA A 137 14.64 -5.33 1.07
CA ALA A 137 15.15 -5.13 2.42
C ALA A 137 14.59 -3.86 3.09
N ALA A 138 14.42 -2.78 2.34
CA ALA A 138 13.85 -1.53 2.83
C ALA A 138 12.38 -1.70 3.23
N GLU A 139 11.58 -2.34 2.38
CA GLU A 139 10.18 -2.64 2.69
C GLU A 139 10.06 -3.51 3.95
N LYS A 140 10.88 -4.56 4.03
CA LYS A 140 10.93 -5.43 5.22
C LYS A 140 11.31 -4.65 6.48
N ALA A 141 12.36 -3.84 6.42
CA ALA A 141 12.81 -3.01 7.54
C ALA A 141 11.72 -2.02 7.98
N LYS A 142 11.04 -1.35 7.03
CA LYS A 142 9.91 -0.48 7.31
C LYS A 142 8.78 -1.22 8.05
N MET A 143 8.44 -2.43 7.60
CA MET A 143 7.42 -3.25 8.24
C MET A 143 7.82 -3.64 9.67
N GLU A 144 9.06 -4.06 9.89
CA GLU A 144 9.58 -4.42 11.22
C GLU A 144 9.59 -3.22 12.17
N LEU A 145 9.97 -2.05 11.69
CA LEU A 145 9.99 -0.81 12.47
C LEU A 145 8.60 -0.30 12.87
N SER A 146 7.53 -0.85 12.32
CA SER A 146 6.16 -0.57 12.79
C SER A 146 5.87 -1.18 14.17
N SER A 147 6.63 -2.18 14.59
CA SER A 147 6.47 -2.86 15.89
C SER A 147 7.75 -2.88 16.73
N SER A 148 8.89 -2.49 16.18
CA SER A 148 10.20 -2.49 16.84
C SER A 148 10.83 -1.11 16.76
N VAL A 149 11.64 -0.76 17.77
CA VAL A 149 12.37 0.53 17.78
C VAL A 149 13.66 0.49 16.96
N GLN A 150 14.10 -0.71 16.57
CA GLN A 150 15.28 -0.92 15.72
C GLN A 150 15.14 -2.21 14.93
N THR A 151 15.82 -2.27 13.79
CA THR A 151 15.96 -3.45 12.95
C THR A 151 17.35 -3.49 12.34
N GLU A 152 17.76 -4.62 11.79
CA GLU A 152 19.05 -4.80 11.12
C GLU A 152 18.81 -5.23 9.67
N VAL A 153 19.50 -4.55 8.74
CA VAL A 153 19.49 -4.89 7.31
C VAL A 153 20.81 -5.56 6.96
N ASN A 154 20.77 -6.84 6.66
CA ASN A 154 21.93 -7.63 6.25
C ASN A 154 21.72 -8.18 4.83
N LEU A 155 22.54 -7.69 3.88
CA LEU A 155 22.54 -8.11 2.49
C LEU A 155 23.93 -8.66 2.12
N PRO A 156 24.17 -9.98 2.32
CA PRO A 156 25.43 -10.60 1.93
C PRO A 156 25.58 -10.59 0.40
N PHE A 157 26.80 -10.37 -0.10
CA PHE A 157 27.13 -10.37 -1.53
C PHE A 157 26.22 -9.42 -2.33
N VAL A 158 26.01 -8.19 -1.82
CA VAL A 158 25.13 -7.22 -2.45
C VAL A 158 25.72 -6.68 -3.76
N THR A 159 27.04 -6.57 -3.82
CA THR A 159 27.81 -6.21 -5.02
C THR A 159 29.24 -6.76 -4.92
N ALA A 160 30.09 -6.50 -5.91
CA ALA A 160 31.49 -6.84 -5.91
C ALA A 160 32.33 -5.77 -6.64
N ASP A 161 33.59 -5.62 -6.22
CA ASP A 161 34.60 -4.83 -6.90
C ASP A 161 35.87 -5.69 -7.18
N GLN A 162 36.97 -5.04 -7.57
CA GLN A 162 38.23 -5.75 -7.82
C GLN A 162 38.81 -6.40 -6.59
N ALA A 163 38.46 -5.95 -5.40
CA ALA A 163 38.90 -6.52 -4.11
C ALA A 163 38.02 -7.71 -3.65
N GLY A 164 36.92 -7.97 -4.36
CA GLY A 164 36.02 -9.09 -4.08
C GLY A 164 34.59 -8.69 -3.71
N PRO A 165 33.80 -9.62 -3.17
CA PRO A 165 32.42 -9.39 -2.83
C PRO A 165 32.28 -8.41 -1.67
N LYS A 166 31.21 -7.60 -1.71
CA LYS A 166 30.84 -6.63 -0.68
C LYS A 166 29.50 -7.01 -0.05
N HIS A 167 29.39 -6.70 1.24
CA HIS A 167 28.20 -6.96 2.04
C HIS A 167 27.70 -5.65 2.64
N LEU A 168 26.38 -5.50 2.72
CA LEU A 168 25.76 -4.41 3.46
C LEU A 168 25.26 -4.97 4.79
N ASN A 169 25.63 -4.30 5.88
CA ASN A 169 25.13 -4.61 7.21
C ASN A 169 24.94 -3.29 7.98
N ILE A 170 23.71 -2.91 8.23
CA ILE A 170 23.30 -1.66 8.88
C ILE A 170 22.20 -1.93 9.89
#